data_2467aa9dccde3e5788040605a9135980
#
_entry.id   2467aa9dccde3e5788040605a9135980
#
_cell.length_a   1.000
_cell.length_b   1.000
_cell.length_c   1.000
_cell.angle_alpha   90.00
_cell.angle_beta   90.00
_cell.angle_gamma   90.00
#
_symmetry.space_group_name_H-M   'P 1'
#
loop_
_entity.id
_entity.type
_entity.pdbx_description
1 polymer ?
#
loop_
_entity_poly.entity_id
_entity_poly.type
_entity_poly.pdbx_seq_one_letter_code
_entity_poly.pdbx_strand_id
1 'polypeptide(L)'
;GEENAGIVDIGDGLGCAFKIESHNHPSAIEPYQGAATGVGGINRDIFTMGARPIAQLNSLRFGDLSNPRTKWLLEGVVKGIGDYGNSFGVPIVGGEVFFDSSYQVNPLVNAMSVGILEADKIISATAAGPGNPVYIVGSATGKDGIQGASFASKDITEAVSYTHLRAHE
;
A
#
# COMPACT_ATOMS: atom_id res chain seq x y z
N GLY A 1 -4.02 1.13 -17.40
CA GLY A 1 -5.08 2.03 -16.95
C GLY A 1 -4.54 3.42 -16.79
N GLU A 2 -5.35 4.39 -17.09
CA GLU A 2 -4.98 5.79 -17.00
C GLU A 2 -5.26 6.37 -15.61
N GLU A 3 -5.99 5.62 -14.75
CA GLU A 3 -6.44 6.06 -13.43
C GLU A 3 -5.81 5.25 -12.30
N ASN A 4 -5.59 5.89 -11.15
CA ASN A 4 -4.94 5.27 -10.01
C ASN A 4 -5.86 4.37 -9.19
N ALA A 5 -7.17 4.58 -9.25
CA ALA A 5 -8.18 3.79 -8.53
C ALA A 5 -9.45 3.60 -9.37
N GLY A 6 -10.22 2.57 -9.06
CA GLY A 6 -11.56 2.39 -9.58
C GLY A 6 -12.56 3.27 -8.85
N ILE A 7 -13.58 3.75 -9.57
CA ILE A 7 -14.69 4.50 -8.98
C ILE A 7 -16.00 3.86 -9.41
N VAL A 8 -16.92 3.68 -8.47
CA VAL A 8 -18.30 3.28 -8.73
C VAL A 8 -19.27 4.33 -8.19
N ASP A 9 -20.32 4.58 -8.93
CA ASP A 9 -21.43 5.43 -8.48
C ASP A 9 -22.20 4.70 -7.38
N ILE A 10 -22.41 5.36 -6.27
CA ILE A 10 -23.16 4.84 -5.12
C ILE A 10 -24.49 5.57 -4.88
N GLY A 11 -24.89 6.44 -5.80
CA GLY A 11 -26.10 7.25 -5.71
C GLY A 11 -25.87 8.59 -5.00
N ASP A 12 -26.89 9.40 -4.97
CA ASP A 12 -26.92 10.72 -4.32
C ASP A 12 -25.79 11.69 -4.76
N GLY A 13 -25.28 11.51 -5.98
CA GLY A 13 -24.16 12.30 -6.51
C GLY A 13 -22.80 11.94 -5.90
N LEU A 14 -22.69 10.77 -5.26
CA LEU A 14 -21.46 10.29 -4.63
C LEU A 14 -20.83 9.15 -5.42
N GLY A 15 -19.51 9.12 -5.41
CA GLY A 15 -18.68 8.03 -5.92
C GLY A 15 -17.91 7.35 -4.80
N CYS A 16 -17.74 6.04 -4.91
CA CYS A 16 -16.87 5.25 -4.07
C CYS A 16 -15.60 4.92 -4.86
N ALA A 17 -14.48 5.48 -4.45
CA ALA A 17 -13.17 5.16 -5.00
C ALA A 17 -12.53 4.03 -4.18
N PHE A 18 -11.94 3.05 -4.85
CA PHE A 18 -11.26 1.95 -4.16
C PHE A 18 -10.14 1.37 -5.01
N LYS A 19 -9.15 0.86 -4.32
CA LYS A 19 -8.03 0.12 -4.93
C LYS A 19 -7.47 -0.89 -3.93
N ILE A 20 -7.02 -2.01 -4.44
CA ILE A 20 -6.23 -3.00 -3.70
C ILE A 20 -4.88 -3.16 -4.40
N GLU A 21 -3.82 -3.26 -3.63
CA GLU A 21 -2.46 -3.43 -4.15
C GLU A 21 -1.67 -4.37 -3.24
N SER A 22 -0.75 -5.12 -3.85
CA SER A 22 0.13 -6.03 -3.15
C SER A 22 1.44 -5.36 -2.77
N HIS A 23 1.88 -5.57 -1.52
CA HIS A 23 3.15 -5.08 -0.99
C HIS A 23 3.98 -6.21 -0.39
N ASN A 24 4.15 -7.30 -1.15
CA ASN A 24 4.66 -8.58 -0.67
C ASN A 24 6.15 -8.57 -0.40
N HIS A 25 6.97 -8.26 -1.42
CA HIS A 25 8.43 -8.32 -1.34
C HIS A 25 9.01 -7.41 -0.25
N PRO A 26 8.62 -6.13 -0.17
CA PRO A 26 9.07 -5.28 0.93
C PRO A 26 8.70 -5.84 2.30
N SER A 27 7.49 -6.38 2.45
CA SER A 27 7.02 -6.98 3.70
C SER A 27 7.73 -8.28 4.05
N ALA A 28 8.19 -9.05 3.07
CA ALA A 28 8.98 -10.27 3.31
C ALA A 28 10.36 -9.96 3.90
N ILE A 29 10.89 -8.78 3.65
CA ILE A 29 12.23 -8.34 4.08
C ILE A 29 12.12 -7.51 5.35
N GLU A 30 11.27 -6.50 5.35
CA GLU A 30 11.04 -5.59 6.46
C GLU A 30 9.52 -5.48 6.70
N PRO A 31 8.94 -6.39 7.48
CA PRO A 31 7.49 -6.53 7.55
C PRO A 31 6.77 -5.29 8.08
N TYR A 32 7.35 -4.60 9.05
CA TYR A 32 6.75 -3.38 9.59
C TYR A 32 6.73 -2.24 8.56
N GLN A 33 7.89 -1.86 8.04
CA GLN A 33 8.01 -0.75 7.09
C GLN A 33 7.38 -1.10 5.73
N GLY A 34 7.56 -2.33 5.27
CA GLY A 34 6.99 -2.80 4.01
C GLY A 34 5.47 -2.73 4.01
N ALA A 35 4.82 -3.19 5.06
CA ALA A 35 3.38 -3.14 5.19
C ALA A 35 2.85 -1.71 5.42
N ALA A 36 3.54 -0.91 6.23
CA ALA A 36 3.20 0.50 6.43
C ALA A 36 3.26 1.29 5.12
N THR A 37 4.28 1.07 4.30
CA THR A 37 4.42 1.69 2.98
C THR A 37 3.28 1.27 2.04
N GLY A 38 2.85 0.01 2.10
CA GLY A 38 1.70 -0.47 1.34
C GLY A 38 0.42 0.29 1.67
N VAL A 39 0.14 0.48 2.95
CA VAL A 39 -1.00 1.29 3.42
C VAL A 39 -0.87 2.74 2.97
N GLY A 40 0.32 3.33 3.06
CA GLY A 40 0.58 4.68 2.61
C GLY A 40 0.35 4.87 1.11
N GLY A 41 0.87 3.94 0.31
CA GLY A 41 0.73 3.95 -1.14
C GLY A 41 -0.72 3.86 -1.60
N ILE A 42 -1.48 2.91 -1.02
CA ILE A 42 -2.87 2.72 -1.43
C ILE A 42 -3.76 3.92 -1.06
N ASN A 43 -3.51 4.57 0.08
CA ASN A 43 -4.23 5.79 0.44
C ASN A 43 -3.92 6.96 -0.50
N ARG A 44 -2.68 7.07 -0.97
CA ARG A 44 -2.30 8.10 -1.97
C ARG A 44 -3.08 7.93 -3.26
N ASP A 45 -3.28 6.71 -3.73
CA ASP A 45 -4.03 6.45 -4.95
C ASP A 45 -5.49 6.91 -4.83
N ILE A 46 -6.09 6.73 -3.65
CA ILE A 46 -7.44 7.24 -3.37
C ILE A 46 -7.47 8.78 -3.37
N PHE A 47 -6.48 9.42 -2.72
CA PHE A 47 -6.38 10.88 -2.72
C PHE A 47 -6.19 11.48 -4.10
N THR A 48 -5.40 10.83 -4.96
CA THR A 48 -5.15 11.35 -6.33
C THR A 48 -6.40 11.38 -7.20
N MET A 49 -7.44 10.61 -6.82
CA MET A 49 -8.73 10.64 -7.48
C MET A 49 -9.69 11.71 -6.94
N GLY A 50 -9.25 12.51 -5.96
CA GLY A 50 -10.09 13.49 -5.27
C GLY A 50 -10.95 12.90 -4.15
N ALA A 51 -10.79 11.62 -3.85
CA ALA A 51 -11.55 10.94 -2.82
C ALA A 51 -10.86 11.04 -1.44
N ARG A 52 -11.64 11.08 -0.38
CA ARG A 52 -11.15 10.98 0.99
C ARG A 52 -11.19 9.53 1.45
N PRO A 53 -10.08 8.91 1.83
CA PRO A 53 -10.07 7.59 2.43
C PRO A 53 -10.91 7.56 3.71
N ILE A 54 -11.79 6.56 3.83
CA ILE A 54 -12.69 6.39 4.98
C ILE A 54 -12.57 5.01 5.62
N ALA A 55 -12.05 4.02 4.90
CA ALA A 55 -11.94 2.65 5.37
C ALA A 55 -10.76 1.93 4.71
N GLN A 56 -10.18 0.98 5.44
CA GLN A 56 -9.15 0.08 4.96
C GLN A 56 -9.56 -1.37 5.19
N LEU A 57 -9.12 -2.23 4.29
CA LEU A 57 -9.24 -3.68 4.39
C LEU A 57 -7.92 -4.31 3.97
N ASN A 58 -7.65 -5.52 4.45
CA ASN A 58 -6.43 -6.22 4.09
C ASN A 58 -6.74 -7.69 3.76
N SER A 59 -5.99 -8.25 2.84
CA SER A 59 -5.99 -9.68 2.56
C SER A 59 -4.57 -10.19 2.71
N LEU A 60 -4.33 -10.97 3.77
CA LEU A 60 -3.01 -11.38 4.21
C LEU A 60 -2.84 -12.90 4.09
N ARG A 61 -1.67 -13.32 3.61
CA ARG A 61 -1.30 -14.73 3.49
C ARG A 61 0.09 -14.93 4.07
N PHE A 62 0.22 -15.91 4.95
CA PHE A 62 1.48 -16.26 5.60
C PHE A 62 1.70 -17.77 5.57
N GLY A 63 2.93 -18.19 5.79
CA GLY A 63 3.30 -19.58 5.96
C GLY A 63 2.79 -20.19 7.28
N ASP A 64 3.35 -21.33 7.64
CA ASP A 64 2.98 -22.05 8.86
C ASP A 64 3.38 -21.28 10.13
N LEU A 65 2.44 -21.13 11.06
CA LEU A 65 2.66 -20.43 12.33
C LEU A 65 3.63 -21.15 13.29
N SER A 66 3.93 -22.43 13.07
CA SER A 66 4.98 -23.13 13.83
C SER A 66 6.38 -22.58 13.53
N ASN A 67 6.55 -21.91 12.37
CA ASN A 67 7.81 -21.31 11.98
C ASN A 67 8.00 -19.95 12.64
N PRO A 68 9.11 -19.73 13.38
CA PRO A 68 9.39 -18.43 14.03
C PRO A 68 9.42 -17.24 13.07
N ARG A 69 9.90 -17.44 11.82
CA ARG A 69 9.91 -16.39 10.81
C ARG A 69 8.49 -15.97 10.42
N THR A 70 7.55 -16.91 10.30
CA THR A 70 6.16 -16.58 10.00
C THR A 70 5.54 -15.71 11.09
N LYS A 71 5.83 -16.00 12.37
CA LYS A 71 5.37 -15.17 13.49
C LYS A 71 5.93 -13.75 13.42
N TRP A 72 7.23 -13.63 13.18
CA TRP A 72 7.88 -12.34 13.02
C TRP A 72 7.29 -11.52 11.86
N LEU A 73 7.06 -12.16 10.70
CA LEU A 73 6.42 -11.52 9.56
C LEU A 73 5.01 -11.03 9.91
N LEU A 74 4.19 -11.90 10.52
CA LEU A 74 2.82 -11.57 10.90
C LEU A 74 2.77 -10.40 11.88
N GLU A 75 3.58 -10.44 12.95
CA GLU A 75 3.64 -9.39 13.96
C GLU A 75 4.05 -8.05 13.35
N GLY A 76 5.09 -8.03 12.53
CA GLY A 76 5.58 -6.82 11.85
C GLY A 76 4.56 -6.24 10.88
N VAL A 77 3.97 -7.08 10.03
CA VAL A 77 2.95 -6.66 9.05
C VAL A 77 1.73 -6.07 9.75
N VAL A 78 1.17 -6.79 10.72
CA VAL A 78 -0.03 -6.32 11.45
C VAL A 78 0.25 -5.02 12.19
N LYS A 79 1.43 -4.91 12.82
CA LYS A 79 1.82 -3.68 13.50
C LYS A 79 2.01 -2.51 12.53
N GLY A 80 2.68 -2.72 11.40
CA GLY A 80 2.90 -1.69 10.39
C GLY A 80 1.59 -1.16 9.80
N ILE A 81 0.66 -2.06 9.47
CA ILE A 81 -0.67 -1.69 8.99
C ILE A 81 -1.43 -0.88 10.06
N GLY A 82 -1.44 -1.36 11.30
CA GLY A 82 -2.16 -0.71 12.40
C GLY A 82 -1.60 0.66 12.75
N ASP A 83 -0.30 0.79 12.89
CA ASP A 83 0.36 2.06 13.26
C ASP A 83 0.17 3.12 12.17
N TYR A 84 0.27 2.75 10.90
CA TYR A 84 0.03 3.70 9.81
C TYR A 84 -1.44 4.11 9.73
N GLY A 85 -2.37 3.16 9.85
CA GLY A 85 -3.81 3.46 9.88
C GLY A 85 -4.17 4.40 11.04
N ASN A 86 -3.62 4.16 12.23
CA ASN A 86 -3.81 5.02 13.40
C ASN A 86 -3.23 6.42 13.20
N SER A 87 -2.03 6.53 12.64
CA SER A 87 -1.39 7.83 12.38
C SER A 87 -2.15 8.65 11.33
N PHE A 88 -2.76 7.98 10.38
CA PHE A 88 -3.51 8.58 9.30
C PHE A 88 -4.98 8.85 9.67
N GLY A 89 -5.50 8.15 10.66
CA GLY A 89 -6.87 8.28 11.14
C GLY A 89 -7.91 7.61 10.25
N VAL A 90 -7.52 6.57 9.49
CA VAL A 90 -8.42 5.76 8.67
C VAL A 90 -8.57 4.38 9.29
N PRO A 91 -9.78 3.95 9.66
CA PRO A 91 -10.00 2.69 10.35
C PRO A 91 -9.82 1.49 9.42
N ILE A 92 -9.28 0.39 9.97
CA ILE A 92 -9.32 -0.92 9.34
C ILE A 92 -10.64 -1.58 9.75
N VAL A 93 -11.52 -1.78 8.78
CA VAL A 93 -12.90 -2.23 9.04
C VAL A 93 -13.12 -3.72 8.73
N GLY A 94 -12.15 -4.38 8.11
CA GLY A 94 -12.26 -5.79 7.77
C GLY A 94 -11.05 -6.32 7.04
N GLY A 95 -11.18 -7.56 6.60
CA GLY A 95 -10.15 -8.27 5.86
C GLY A 95 -10.15 -9.76 6.17
N GLU A 96 -9.08 -10.40 5.76
CA GLU A 96 -8.88 -11.83 5.95
C GLU A 96 -7.40 -12.17 6.16
N VAL A 97 -7.14 -13.24 6.89
CA VAL A 97 -5.80 -13.80 7.09
C VAL A 97 -5.87 -15.30 6.86
N PHE A 98 -4.96 -15.83 6.03
CA PHE A 98 -4.83 -17.25 5.78
C PHE A 98 -3.39 -17.71 5.98
N PHE A 99 -3.24 -18.99 6.34
CA PHE A 99 -1.95 -19.62 6.55
C PHE A 99 -1.85 -20.85 5.65
N ASP A 100 -0.82 -20.89 4.82
CA ASP A 100 -0.52 -22.00 3.93
C ASP A 100 0.98 -22.07 3.68
N SER A 101 1.56 -23.26 3.62
CA SER A 101 2.99 -23.47 3.45
C SER A 101 3.56 -22.84 2.16
N SER A 102 2.74 -22.65 1.15
CA SER A 102 3.15 -21.98 -0.10
C SER A 102 3.58 -20.52 0.11
N TYR A 103 3.14 -19.88 1.18
CA TYR A 103 3.51 -18.49 1.54
C TYR A 103 4.65 -18.41 2.56
N GLN A 104 5.36 -19.52 2.81
CA GLN A 104 6.39 -19.58 3.85
C GLN A 104 7.57 -18.63 3.60
N VAL A 105 7.95 -18.45 2.35
CA VAL A 105 9.10 -17.61 1.96
C VAL A 105 8.66 -16.19 1.64
N ASN A 106 7.54 -16.04 0.96
CA ASN A 106 7.03 -14.76 0.48
C ASN A 106 5.55 -14.60 0.85
N PRO A 107 5.24 -13.85 1.90
CA PRO A 107 3.86 -13.61 2.31
C PRO A 107 3.12 -12.77 1.26
N LEU A 108 1.81 -12.83 1.23
CA LEU A 108 1.00 -11.86 0.52
C LEU A 108 0.49 -10.81 1.51
N VAL A 109 0.77 -9.56 1.19
CA VAL A 109 0.29 -8.41 1.94
C VAL A 109 -0.47 -7.51 0.97
N ASN A 110 -1.78 -7.68 0.92
CA ASN A 110 -2.64 -6.89 0.07
C ASN A 110 -3.36 -5.85 0.92
N ALA A 111 -3.12 -4.58 0.63
CA ALA A 111 -3.78 -3.46 1.27
C ALA A 111 -4.84 -2.87 0.34
N MET A 112 -6.02 -2.63 0.86
CA MET A 112 -7.11 -1.97 0.16
C MET A 112 -7.51 -0.71 0.90
N SER A 113 -7.74 0.35 0.15
CA SER A 113 -8.33 1.59 0.66
C SER A 113 -9.61 1.91 -0.09
N VAL A 114 -10.57 2.44 0.64
CA VAL A 114 -11.87 2.89 0.14
C VAL A 114 -12.05 4.35 0.53
N GLY A 115 -12.47 5.17 -0.43
CA GLY A 115 -12.74 6.58 -0.21
C GLY A 115 -14.04 7.03 -0.85
N ILE A 116 -14.54 8.17 -0.42
CA ILE A 116 -15.76 8.78 -0.96
C ILE A 116 -15.40 10.13 -1.58
N LEU A 117 -16.08 10.43 -2.69
CA LEU A 117 -15.97 11.70 -3.40
C LEU A 117 -17.35 12.12 -3.96
N GLU A 118 -17.47 13.40 -4.29
CA GLU A 118 -18.58 13.89 -5.08
C GLU A 118 -18.35 13.52 -6.56
N ALA A 119 -19.34 12.93 -7.23
CA ALA A 119 -19.17 12.38 -8.56
C ALA A 119 -18.78 13.41 -9.64
N ASP A 120 -19.11 14.69 -9.41
CA ASP A 120 -18.73 15.81 -10.27
C ASP A 120 -17.34 16.41 -9.96
N LYS A 121 -16.65 15.89 -8.92
CA LYS A 121 -15.33 16.35 -8.47
C LYS A 121 -14.22 15.31 -8.64
N ILE A 122 -14.43 14.36 -9.55
CA ILE A 122 -13.40 13.35 -9.85
C ILE A 122 -12.16 14.04 -10.44
N ILE A 123 -10.99 13.72 -9.89
CA ILE A 123 -9.71 14.20 -10.39
C ILE A 123 -9.02 13.04 -11.11
N SER A 124 -8.59 13.29 -12.33
CA SER A 124 -7.80 12.34 -13.11
C SER A 124 -6.31 12.48 -12.79
N ALA A 125 -5.58 11.37 -12.82
CA ALA A 125 -4.13 11.34 -12.57
C ALA A 125 -3.31 11.85 -13.78
N THR A 126 -3.83 12.86 -14.49
CA THR A 126 -3.19 13.44 -15.66
C THR A 126 -2.69 14.84 -15.40
N ALA A 127 -1.45 15.14 -15.80
CA ALA A 127 -0.92 16.50 -15.78
C ALA A 127 -1.46 17.26 -17.00
N ALA A 128 -2.41 18.16 -16.77
CA ALA A 128 -2.99 19.01 -17.80
C ALA A 128 -2.46 20.45 -17.70
N GLY A 129 -2.41 21.15 -18.83
CA GLY A 129 -2.01 22.56 -18.91
C GLY A 129 -0.50 22.75 -19.02
N PRO A 130 0.06 22.71 -20.26
CA PRO A 130 1.45 23.05 -20.49
C PRO A 130 1.79 24.44 -19.93
N GLY A 131 2.87 24.52 -19.13
CA GLY A 131 3.29 25.74 -18.44
C GLY A 131 2.78 25.88 -17.00
N ASN A 132 1.90 24.98 -16.53
CA ASN A 132 1.52 24.95 -15.13
C ASN A 132 2.70 24.52 -14.25
N PRO A 133 2.89 25.16 -13.07
CA PRO A 133 3.95 24.77 -12.16
C PRO A 133 3.70 23.39 -11.55
N VAL A 134 4.77 22.64 -11.35
CA VAL A 134 4.77 21.36 -10.63
C VAL A 134 5.45 21.56 -9.28
N TYR A 135 4.80 21.14 -8.21
CA TYR A 135 5.32 21.25 -6.86
C TYR A 135 5.57 19.86 -6.26
N ILE A 136 6.67 19.75 -5.52
CA ILE A 136 6.95 18.60 -4.67
C ILE A 136 6.72 19.04 -3.22
N VAL A 137 5.85 18.33 -2.53
CA VAL A 137 5.52 18.59 -1.12
C VAL A 137 5.87 17.35 -0.30
N GLY A 138 6.73 17.52 0.70
CA GLY A 138 7.19 16.42 1.55
C GLY A 138 8.57 16.69 2.14
N SER A 139 9.10 15.67 2.81
CA SER A 139 10.46 15.67 3.35
C SER A 139 11.51 15.61 2.24
N ALA A 140 12.75 15.97 2.57
CA ALA A 140 13.90 15.67 1.71
C ALA A 140 14.02 14.15 1.56
N THR A 141 14.16 13.68 0.33
CA THR A 141 14.30 12.26 0.03
C THR A 141 15.75 11.93 -0.32
N GLY A 142 16.21 10.76 0.13
CA GLY A 142 17.50 10.18 -0.25
C GLY A 142 17.42 9.46 -1.60
N LYS A 143 18.49 8.77 -1.94
CA LYS A 143 18.58 7.93 -3.14
C LYS A 143 18.14 6.48 -2.88
N ASP A 144 17.83 6.15 -1.65
CA ASP A 144 17.44 4.80 -1.24
C ASP A 144 16.10 4.43 -1.90
N GLY A 145 16.01 3.21 -2.40
CA GLY A 145 14.79 2.71 -3.06
C GLY A 145 14.47 3.29 -4.43
N ILE A 146 15.37 4.00 -5.05
CA ILE A 146 15.17 4.64 -6.37
C ILE A 146 14.77 3.66 -7.48
N GLN A 147 14.98 2.37 -7.26
CA GLN A 147 14.58 1.28 -8.15
C GLN A 147 13.55 0.34 -7.48
N GLY A 148 12.86 0.80 -6.46
CA GLY A 148 11.94 -0.02 -5.66
C GLY A 148 10.88 -0.77 -6.47
N ALA A 149 10.35 -0.17 -7.53
CA ALA A 149 9.38 -0.82 -8.41
C ALA A 149 9.96 -2.03 -9.17
N SER A 150 11.23 -2.01 -9.54
CA SER A 150 11.89 -3.15 -10.20
C SER A 150 12.24 -4.28 -9.22
N PHE A 151 12.29 -4.00 -7.93
CA PHE A 151 12.48 -4.98 -6.88
C PHE A 151 11.34 -6.01 -6.79
N ALA A 152 10.10 -5.58 -6.99
CA ALA A 152 8.94 -6.45 -6.94
C ALA A 152 8.95 -7.57 -8.02
N SER A 153 9.76 -7.42 -9.06
CA SER A 153 9.87 -8.37 -10.18
C SER A 153 11.08 -9.30 -10.10
N LYS A 154 11.84 -9.25 -9.00
CA LYS A 154 13.06 -10.06 -8.81
C LYS A 154 12.90 -11.05 -7.66
N ASP A 155 13.64 -12.14 -7.73
CA ASP A 155 13.75 -13.06 -6.60
C ASP A 155 14.36 -12.36 -5.38
N ILE A 156 13.85 -12.67 -4.19
CA ILE A 156 14.36 -12.14 -2.94
C ILE A 156 15.70 -12.81 -2.65
N THR A 157 16.78 -12.04 -2.75
CA THR A 157 18.12 -12.45 -2.38
C THR A 157 18.67 -11.54 -1.28
N GLU A 158 19.69 -11.99 -0.56
CA GLU A 158 20.33 -11.19 0.49
C GLU A 158 20.88 -9.86 -0.06
N ALA A 159 21.46 -9.87 -1.26
CA ALA A 159 21.97 -8.66 -1.91
C ALA A 159 20.85 -7.67 -2.29
N VAL A 160 19.69 -8.16 -2.72
CA VAL A 160 18.51 -7.35 -3.04
C VAL A 160 17.93 -6.74 -1.77
N SER A 161 17.86 -7.53 -0.69
CA SER A 161 17.44 -7.10 0.64
C SER A 161 18.23 -5.87 1.11
N TYR A 162 19.56 -5.95 1.05
CA TYR A 162 20.43 -4.90 1.55
C TYR A 162 20.34 -3.57 0.76
N THR A 163 20.10 -3.64 -0.53
CA THR A 163 20.07 -2.46 -1.42
C THR A 163 18.74 -1.69 -1.38
N HIS A 164 17.65 -2.33 -0.98
CA HIS A 164 16.30 -1.77 -1.10
C HIS A 164 15.62 -1.44 0.22
N LEU A 165 16.15 -1.94 1.35
CA LEU A 165 15.56 -1.74 2.68
C LEU A 165 15.64 -0.31 3.20
N ARG A 166 16.64 0.45 2.79
CA ARG A 166 16.83 1.84 3.25
C ARG A 166 15.92 2.87 2.57
N ALA A 167 15.03 2.42 1.72
CA ALA A 167 14.15 3.31 0.96
C ALA A 167 12.96 3.86 1.75
N HIS A 168 12.72 3.32 2.92
CA HIS A 168 11.46 3.51 3.64
C HIS A 168 11.66 4.09 5.05
N GLU A 169 12.84 4.58 5.37
CA GLU A 169 13.10 5.34 6.59
C GLU A 169 12.77 6.83 6.46
#